data_3ae1377a61c1cc54258cd68b16914d8c
#
_entry.id   3ae1377a61c1cc54258cd68b16914d8c
#
_cell.length_a   1.000
_cell.length_b   1.000
_cell.length_c   1.000
_cell.angle_alpha   90.00
_cell.angle_beta   90.00
_cell.angle_gamma   90.00
#
_symmetry.space_group_name_H-M   'P 1'
#
loop_
_entity.id
_entity.type
_entity.pdbx_description
1 polymer ?
#
loop_
_entity_poly.entity_id
_entity_poly.type
_entity_poly.pdbx_seq_one_letter_code
_entity_poly.pdbx_strand_id
1 'polypeptide(L)'
;MNRTIINAVETNNSNLPATQTENTNSHVTQPNRNMKVKVGPVSTSYDGANPKKDMTNFLIPVGVFIGFLGGSYVAYRLFHANKKHDHKTEELNTKSENNIRESQVYSQEKMNEYDNKTDNDIRLAQALSKIRINERQQMVQFSKATSVKCSPRQRMSLANWIKGFHSKYPLPDYSAIQFLASILGRCPAGYEDAVLLSLLTECGALCFSKVRALYLDGKEHSPSLQTIVEGEQGSGKGKLLELHKCLFSRLIESDMRKLNLEDCSDVIIQTAGINISQSKFHEVMANNQGVHIYAIETEINTVEENLKKPNGLSFDYLRKAFNNEPIYLNNKAKGVVHGSFPVFFNYTFTGTPKAIDSLINAKEVECGTASRMCFSAIPEVERFAPSMDFPCGSELQSMQDQIDEWRENYCYWTTDEKDVACAERIIFIDYVSEALVDWLDEQYALYLTEGINERNDNRLRIATIAFHFAIVLHMLAGEPKPTDRKQRKTVKELTIYIANYCMERYLYKFSNASLPQIQADKEMPTAESNFPNRRRLSEEEVMEWYSKRGSIDEEGHVIGYGYIAHRLNVDKDSVRNSFKRFEKTHTQS
;
A
#
# COMPACT_ATOMS: atom_id res chain seq x y z
N MET A 1 5.38 3.24 -49.04
CA MET A 1 5.12 2.27 -50.16
C MET A 1 5.07 0.89 -49.55
N ASN A 2 4.07 0.13 -49.96
CA ASN A 2 3.73 -1.27 -49.66
C ASN A 2 2.98 -1.55 -48.35
N ARG A 3 1.66 -1.48 -48.50
CA ARG A 3 0.63 -2.18 -47.70
C ARG A 3 0.57 -3.63 -48.21
N THR A 4 0.50 -4.60 -47.33
CA THR A 4 0.06 -5.95 -47.66
C THR A 4 -1.18 -6.27 -46.83
N ILE A 5 -2.30 -6.42 -47.50
CA ILE A 5 -3.61 -6.88 -47.03
C ILE A 5 -3.55 -8.41 -47.03
N ILE A 6 -3.94 -9.07 -45.96
CA ILE A 6 -4.23 -10.51 -45.99
C ILE A 6 -5.72 -10.71 -45.69
N ASN A 7 -6.37 -11.34 -46.65
CA ASN A 7 -7.79 -11.67 -46.71
C ASN A 7 -8.15 -12.84 -45.78
N ALA A 8 -9.38 -12.73 -45.25
CA ALA A 8 -10.10 -13.79 -44.58
C ALA A 8 -10.42 -14.96 -45.53
N VAL A 9 -10.38 -16.17 -45.01
CA VAL A 9 -10.96 -17.35 -45.62
C VAL A 9 -12.06 -17.87 -44.69
N GLU A 10 -13.29 -17.74 -45.15
CA GLU A 10 -14.46 -18.47 -44.64
C GLU A 10 -14.36 -19.94 -45.07
N THR A 11 -14.59 -20.87 -44.17
CA THR A 11 -15.01 -22.22 -44.52
C THR A 11 -16.22 -22.64 -43.70
N ASN A 12 -17.33 -22.70 -44.36
CA ASN A 12 -18.54 -23.46 -43.99
C ASN A 12 -18.22 -24.94 -43.81
N ASN A 13 -18.70 -25.56 -42.75
CA ASN A 13 -19.17 -26.94 -42.84
C ASN A 13 -20.26 -27.24 -41.81
N SER A 14 -21.43 -27.49 -42.35
CA SER A 14 -22.62 -28.11 -41.77
C SER A 14 -22.36 -29.61 -41.56
N ASN A 15 -22.75 -30.16 -40.39
CA ASN A 15 -23.57 -31.36 -40.26
C ASN A 15 -23.70 -31.79 -38.79
N LEU A 16 -24.97 -31.85 -38.37
CA LEU A 16 -25.47 -32.49 -37.14
C LEU A 16 -25.43 -34.02 -37.29
N PRO A 17 -25.48 -34.79 -36.17
CA PRO A 17 -26.80 -35.28 -35.77
C PRO A 17 -27.13 -35.17 -34.28
N ALA A 18 -28.42 -35.13 -34.04
CA ALA A 18 -29.12 -35.12 -32.78
C ALA A 18 -28.89 -36.41 -31.96
N THR A 19 -28.70 -36.26 -30.67
CA THR A 19 -28.97 -37.31 -29.68
C THR A 19 -29.74 -36.72 -28.51
N GLN A 20 -30.89 -37.36 -28.28
CA GLN A 20 -31.76 -37.18 -27.12
C GLN A 20 -31.01 -37.52 -25.83
N THR A 21 -31.21 -36.74 -24.81
CA THR A 21 -30.99 -37.17 -23.43
C THR A 21 -32.05 -36.60 -22.50
N GLU A 22 -32.46 -37.49 -21.66
CA GLU A 22 -33.61 -37.50 -20.76
C GLU A 22 -33.60 -36.39 -19.70
N ASN A 23 -34.82 -35.99 -19.38
CA ASN A 23 -35.21 -35.19 -18.21
C ASN A 23 -34.81 -35.87 -16.89
N THR A 24 -34.06 -35.17 -16.05
CA THR A 24 -34.13 -35.37 -14.60
C THR A 24 -34.41 -34.03 -13.93
N ASN A 25 -35.63 -33.93 -13.41
CA ASN A 25 -36.10 -32.85 -12.54
C ASN A 25 -35.28 -32.83 -11.25
N SER A 26 -34.61 -31.72 -10.99
CA SER A 26 -34.22 -31.36 -9.61
C SER A 26 -34.85 -30.03 -9.27
N HIS A 27 -35.77 -30.06 -8.32
CA HIS A 27 -36.41 -28.91 -7.70
C HIS A 27 -35.40 -27.97 -7.10
N VAL A 28 -35.24 -26.77 -7.65
CA VAL A 28 -34.61 -25.65 -6.97
C VAL A 28 -35.71 -24.75 -6.44
N THR A 29 -35.90 -24.78 -5.14
CA THR A 29 -36.79 -23.88 -4.36
C THR A 29 -36.24 -22.45 -4.42
N GLN A 30 -37.03 -21.57 -5.02
CA GLN A 30 -36.80 -20.11 -4.92
C GLN A 30 -37.10 -19.61 -3.50
N PRO A 31 -36.30 -18.69 -2.93
CA PRO A 31 -36.67 -18.05 -1.67
C PRO A 31 -37.76 -17.00 -1.88
N ASN A 32 -38.82 -17.16 -1.12
CA ASN A 32 -40.03 -16.36 -1.05
C ASN A 32 -39.70 -14.90 -0.63
N ARG A 33 -39.98 -13.95 -1.53
CA ARG A 33 -40.06 -12.52 -1.19
C ARG A 33 -41.47 -12.26 -0.63
N ASN A 34 -41.61 -12.21 0.69
CA ASN A 34 -42.65 -11.44 1.39
C ASN A 34 -42.55 -11.70 2.90
N MET A 35 -41.69 -10.95 3.58
CA MET A 35 -41.79 -10.74 5.02
C MET A 35 -42.24 -9.30 5.26
N LYS A 36 -43.55 -9.11 5.51
CA LYS A 36 -44.09 -7.89 6.10
C LYS A 36 -43.75 -7.90 7.58
N VAL A 37 -42.87 -7.02 8.02
CA VAL A 37 -42.63 -6.75 9.43
C VAL A 37 -43.77 -5.86 9.93
N LYS A 38 -44.60 -6.39 10.82
CA LYS A 38 -45.57 -5.61 11.63
C LYS A 38 -44.80 -4.87 12.71
N VAL A 39 -44.79 -3.55 12.63
CA VAL A 39 -44.37 -2.67 13.74
C VAL A 39 -45.57 -2.48 14.65
N GLY A 40 -45.49 -2.97 15.89
CA GLY A 40 -46.49 -2.70 16.94
C GLY A 40 -46.16 -1.35 17.61
N PRO A 41 -47.20 -0.67 18.15
CA PRO A 41 -47.02 0.64 18.77
C PRO A 41 -46.37 0.51 20.16
N VAL A 42 -45.29 1.26 20.37
CA VAL A 42 -44.70 1.46 21.71
C VAL A 42 -45.45 2.60 22.40
N SER A 43 -46.13 2.28 23.47
CA SER A 43 -46.76 3.25 24.39
C SER A 43 -45.68 3.92 25.24
N THR A 44 -45.57 5.22 25.14
CA THR A 44 -44.75 6.05 26.04
C THR A 44 -45.62 6.54 27.20
N SER A 45 -45.34 6.09 28.44
CA SER A 45 -45.78 6.76 29.66
C SER A 45 -44.65 7.71 30.09
N TYR A 46 -44.99 8.99 30.19
CA TYR A 46 -44.17 10.04 30.79
C TYR A 46 -44.45 10.10 32.29
N ASP A 47 -43.40 9.98 33.10
CA ASP A 47 -43.39 10.55 34.45
C ASP A 47 -42.16 11.41 34.62
N GLY A 48 -42.40 12.63 35.11
CA GLY A 48 -41.42 13.70 35.11
C GLY A 48 -40.41 13.66 36.23
N ALA A 49 -39.21 14.11 35.91
CA ALA A 49 -38.30 14.80 36.85
C ALA A 49 -37.15 15.48 36.10
N ASN A 50 -37.06 16.76 36.27
CA ASN A 50 -35.96 17.75 36.19
C ASN A 50 -34.68 17.51 35.34
N PRO A 51 -34.29 18.50 34.58
CA PRO A 51 -33.16 18.42 33.65
C PRO A 51 -31.86 18.90 34.29
N LYS A 52 -30.90 18.01 34.49
CA LYS A 52 -29.45 18.37 34.49
C LYS A 52 -28.63 17.18 34.09
N LYS A 53 -27.87 17.38 33.00
CA LYS A 53 -26.70 16.58 32.55
C LYS A 53 -27.00 15.12 32.17
N ASP A 54 -26.99 14.87 30.87
CA ASP A 54 -26.11 13.85 30.27
C ASP A 54 -26.37 13.80 28.76
N MET A 55 -25.42 14.34 28.00
CA MET A 55 -25.33 14.15 26.58
C MET A 55 -24.40 12.94 26.33
N THR A 56 -24.99 11.76 26.25
CA THR A 56 -24.29 10.60 25.67
C THR A 56 -25.29 9.69 24.98
N ASN A 57 -24.91 9.28 23.79
CA ASN A 57 -25.44 8.17 23.01
C ASN A 57 -26.68 8.41 22.15
N PHE A 58 -26.39 8.83 20.90
CA PHE A 58 -27.24 8.46 19.77
C PHE A 58 -26.35 7.83 18.68
N LEU A 59 -26.41 6.52 18.56
CA LEU A 59 -25.98 5.78 17.40
C LEU A 59 -27.02 5.94 16.30
N ILE A 60 -26.71 6.69 15.25
CA ILE A 60 -27.53 6.79 14.04
C ILE A 60 -26.89 5.92 12.97
N PRO A 61 -27.67 5.12 12.22
CA PRO A 61 -27.10 4.25 11.17
C PRO A 61 -26.49 5.06 10.02
N VAL A 62 -25.33 4.63 9.56
CA VAL A 62 -24.40 5.27 8.62
C VAL A 62 -24.98 5.45 7.19
N GLY A 63 -26.23 5.19 6.94
CA GLY A 63 -26.79 5.14 5.57
C GLY A 63 -27.44 6.43 5.04
N VAL A 64 -27.58 7.51 5.83
CA VAL A 64 -28.37 8.71 5.42
C VAL A 64 -27.58 10.03 5.55
N PHE A 65 -26.30 10.01 5.94
CA PHE A 65 -25.59 11.23 6.37
C PHE A 65 -24.70 11.90 5.30
N ILE A 66 -24.56 11.35 4.10
CA ILE A 66 -23.69 11.92 3.06
C ILE A 66 -24.24 13.25 2.47
N GLY A 67 -25.54 13.50 2.59
CA GLY A 67 -26.17 14.73 2.10
C GLY A 67 -26.12 15.95 3.04
N PHE A 68 -25.85 15.73 4.34
CA PHE A 68 -26.02 16.80 5.34
C PHE A 68 -24.71 17.42 5.87
N LEU A 69 -23.59 16.73 5.77
CA LEU A 69 -22.32 17.24 6.33
C LEU A 69 -21.64 18.29 5.45
N GLY A 70 -21.86 18.27 4.14
CA GLY A 70 -21.36 19.33 3.24
C GLY A 70 -22.02 20.70 3.51
N GLY A 71 -23.32 20.68 3.87
CA GLY A 71 -24.07 21.88 4.21
C GLY A 71 -23.68 22.52 5.56
N SER A 72 -23.35 21.66 6.53
CA SER A 72 -23.05 22.14 7.90
C SER A 72 -21.66 22.80 8.01
N TYR A 73 -20.68 22.32 7.22
CA TYR A 73 -19.34 22.90 7.20
C TYR A 73 -19.30 24.27 6.56
N VAL A 74 -20.04 24.44 5.45
CA VAL A 74 -20.18 25.74 4.78
C VAL A 74 -20.92 26.73 5.69
N ALA A 75 -21.96 26.27 6.41
CA ALA A 75 -22.70 27.10 7.36
C ALA A 75 -21.85 27.52 8.57
N TYR A 76 -20.99 26.64 9.07
CA TYR A 76 -20.09 26.96 10.19
C TYR A 76 -19.00 27.98 9.79
N ARG A 77 -18.42 27.84 8.59
CA ARG A 77 -17.46 28.83 8.06
C ARG A 77 -18.11 30.19 7.78
N LEU A 78 -19.35 30.20 7.30
CA LEU A 78 -20.11 31.44 7.07
C LEU A 78 -20.40 32.21 8.37
N PHE A 79 -20.64 31.47 9.47
CA PHE A 79 -20.96 32.10 10.75
C PHE A 79 -19.75 32.77 11.42
N HIS A 80 -18.54 32.20 11.26
CA HIS A 80 -17.32 32.75 11.86
C HIS A 80 -16.53 33.72 10.98
N ALA A 81 -16.68 33.69 9.65
CA ALA A 81 -16.01 34.62 8.73
C ALA A 81 -16.69 36.01 8.66
N ASN A 82 -17.94 36.13 9.12
CA ASN A 82 -18.74 37.36 9.01
C ASN A 82 -18.31 38.52 9.94
N LYS A 83 -17.16 38.41 10.60
CA LYS A 83 -16.70 39.51 11.48
C LYS A 83 -15.62 40.44 10.87
N LYS A 84 -15.07 40.18 9.67
CA LYS A 84 -13.98 41.05 9.18
C LYS A 84 -13.86 41.35 7.68
N HIS A 85 -14.60 40.78 6.71
CA HIS A 85 -14.45 41.19 5.29
C HIS A 85 -15.68 40.89 4.43
N ASP A 86 -16.58 41.85 4.24
CA ASP A 86 -17.89 41.67 3.56
C ASP A 86 -17.88 41.64 2.03
N HIS A 87 -16.82 41.99 1.33
CA HIS A 87 -16.84 42.07 -0.15
C HIS A 87 -16.04 41.01 -0.92
N LYS A 88 -15.04 40.40 -0.31
CA LYS A 88 -14.24 39.35 -0.98
C LYS A 88 -14.81 37.94 -0.75
N THR A 89 -15.67 37.82 0.25
CA THR A 89 -16.28 36.58 0.71
C THR A 89 -17.47 36.15 -0.16
N GLU A 90 -18.25 37.11 -0.70
CA GLU A 90 -19.39 36.80 -1.57
C GLU A 90 -18.96 36.21 -2.93
N GLU A 91 -17.89 36.70 -3.52
CA GLU A 91 -17.37 36.19 -4.82
C GLU A 91 -16.77 34.78 -4.68
N LEU A 92 -16.09 34.51 -3.57
CA LEU A 92 -15.54 33.17 -3.23
C LEU A 92 -16.62 32.17 -2.87
N ASN A 93 -17.68 32.61 -2.16
CA ASN A 93 -18.79 31.76 -1.79
C ASN A 93 -19.62 31.35 -3.00
N THR A 94 -19.92 32.28 -3.93
CA THR A 94 -20.64 31.99 -5.18
C THR A 94 -19.87 30.99 -6.05
N LYS A 95 -18.52 31.10 -6.11
CA LYS A 95 -17.67 30.19 -6.85
C LYS A 95 -17.60 28.80 -6.21
N SER A 96 -17.58 28.73 -4.86
CA SER A 96 -17.60 27.49 -4.11
C SER A 96 -18.95 26.75 -4.22
N GLU A 97 -20.06 27.47 -4.13
CA GLU A 97 -21.42 26.90 -4.28
C GLU A 97 -21.66 26.37 -5.70
N ASN A 98 -21.18 27.08 -6.72
CA ASN A 98 -21.27 26.62 -8.10
C ASN A 98 -20.42 25.37 -8.34
N ASN A 99 -19.21 25.30 -7.79
CA ASN A 99 -18.37 24.10 -7.90
C ASN A 99 -18.97 22.88 -7.17
N ILE A 100 -19.60 23.10 -6.01
CA ILE A 100 -20.30 22.03 -5.26
C ILE A 100 -21.53 21.55 -6.06
N ARG A 101 -22.29 22.47 -6.66
CA ARG A 101 -23.47 22.16 -7.43
C ARG A 101 -23.12 21.41 -8.73
N GLU A 102 -22.07 21.84 -9.44
CA GLU A 102 -21.55 21.13 -10.63
C GLU A 102 -21.03 19.74 -10.27
N SER A 103 -20.35 19.58 -9.14
CA SER A 103 -19.87 18.29 -8.63
C SER A 103 -21.03 17.36 -8.25
N GLN A 104 -22.09 17.88 -7.65
CA GLN A 104 -23.29 17.10 -7.30
C GLN A 104 -24.08 16.67 -8.54
N VAL A 105 -24.22 17.55 -9.53
CA VAL A 105 -24.89 17.22 -10.81
C VAL A 105 -24.10 16.14 -11.55
N TYR A 106 -22.79 16.28 -11.64
CA TYR A 106 -21.91 15.28 -12.27
C TYR A 106 -21.96 13.93 -11.55
N SER A 107 -21.99 13.93 -10.22
CA SER A 107 -22.13 12.70 -9.43
C SER A 107 -23.47 12.01 -9.68
N GLN A 108 -24.57 12.78 -9.78
CA GLN A 108 -25.90 12.27 -10.03
C GLN A 108 -26.04 11.71 -11.46
N GLU A 109 -25.47 12.39 -12.43
CA GLU A 109 -25.45 11.91 -13.82
C GLU A 109 -24.63 10.61 -13.96
N LYS A 110 -23.48 10.52 -13.27
CA LYS A 110 -22.67 9.30 -13.24
C LYS A 110 -23.37 8.15 -12.52
N MET A 111 -24.04 8.39 -11.40
CA MET A 111 -24.85 7.35 -10.74
C MET A 111 -25.95 6.85 -11.66
N ASN A 112 -26.66 7.74 -12.36
CA ASN A 112 -27.70 7.38 -13.31
C ASN A 112 -27.15 6.62 -14.55
N GLU A 113 -25.91 6.92 -14.98
CA GLU A 113 -25.21 6.15 -16.03
C GLU A 113 -24.83 4.73 -15.57
N TYR A 114 -24.43 4.58 -14.29
CA TYR A 114 -24.14 3.27 -13.70
C TYR A 114 -25.39 2.40 -13.53
N ASP A 115 -26.49 2.98 -13.10
CA ASP A 115 -27.76 2.27 -12.92
C ASP A 115 -28.39 1.84 -14.27
N ASN A 116 -28.04 2.51 -15.38
CA ASN A 116 -28.49 2.20 -16.74
C ASN A 116 -27.57 1.25 -17.52
N LYS A 117 -26.43 0.81 -16.96
CA LYS A 117 -25.65 -0.30 -17.53
C LYS A 117 -26.38 -1.61 -17.34
N THR A 118 -27.06 -1.99 -18.39
CA THR A 118 -28.04 -3.09 -18.51
C THR A 118 -27.45 -4.47 -18.13
N ASP A 119 -28.36 -5.40 -17.73
CA ASP A 119 -28.12 -6.85 -17.52
C ASP A 119 -27.22 -7.52 -18.58
N ASN A 120 -27.06 -6.93 -19.76
CA ASN A 120 -26.18 -7.42 -20.81
C ASN A 120 -24.71 -7.34 -20.49
N ASP A 121 -24.24 -6.26 -19.82
CA ASP A 121 -22.82 -6.10 -19.43
C ASP A 121 -22.48 -7.08 -18.30
N ILE A 122 -23.43 -7.32 -17.40
CA ILE A 122 -23.28 -8.33 -16.33
C ILE A 122 -23.23 -9.74 -16.93
N ARG A 123 -24.10 -10.04 -17.93
CA ARG A 123 -24.11 -11.33 -18.65
C ARG A 123 -22.83 -11.54 -19.47
N LEU A 124 -22.31 -10.48 -20.11
CA LEU A 124 -21.07 -10.53 -20.85
C LEU A 124 -19.87 -10.76 -19.91
N ALA A 125 -19.82 -10.05 -18.79
CA ALA A 125 -18.78 -10.23 -17.76
C ALA A 125 -18.81 -11.63 -17.14
N GLN A 126 -20.02 -12.19 -16.91
CA GLN A 126 -20.18 -13.57 -16.43
C GLN A 126 -19.79 -14.62 -17.49
N ALA A 127 -20.08 -14.37 -18.76
CA ALA A 127 -19.68 -15.25 -19.88
C ALA A 127 -18.16 -15.23 -20.05
N LEU A 128 -17.54 -14.06 -20.04
CA LEU A 128 -16.08 -13.89 -20.09
C LEU A 128 -15.38 -14.52 -18.87
N SER A 129 -15.98 -14.40 -17.69
CA SER A 129 -15.49 -15.07 -16.48
C SER A 129 -15.51 -16.60 -16.60
N LYS A 130 -16.56 -17.19 -17.19
CA LYS A 130 -16.64 -18.64 -17.42
C LYS A 130 -15.63 -19.12 -18.46
N ILE A 131 -15.39 -18.37 -19.52
CA ILE A 131 -14.35 -18.67 -20.52
C ILE A 131 -12.97 -18.63 -19.84
N ARG A 132 -12.68 -17.60 -19.05
CA ARG A 132 -11.42 -17.45 -18.30
C ARG A 132 -11.20 -18.59 -17.28
N ILE A 133 -12.25 -19.11 -16.66
CA ILE A 133 -12.15 -20.25 -15.73
C ILE A 133 -11.80 -21.54 -16.47
N ASN A 134 -12.38 -21.78 -17.65
CA ASN A 134 -12.06 -22.95 -18.47
C ASN A 134 -10.64 -22.91 -19.03
N GLU A 135 -10.20 -21.76 -19.52
CA GLU A 135 -8.81 -21.55 -19.96
C GLU A 135 -7.82 -21.76 -18.80
N ARG A 136 -8.16 -21.30 -17.60
CA ARG A 136 -7.37 -21.49 -16.38
C ARG A 136 -7.20 -22.97 -16.02
N GLN A 137 -8.24 -23.80 -16.18
CA GLN A 137 -8.16 -25.24 -15.89
C GLN A 137 -7.29 -25.98 -16.92
N GLN A 138 -7.31 -25.58 -18.18
CA GLN A 138 -6.45 -26.17 -19.23
C GLN A 138 -4.98 -25.79 -19.02
N MET A 139 -4.68 -24.55 -18.61
CA MET A 139 -3.30 -24.09 -18.38
C MET A 139 -2.65 -24.68 -17.13
N VAL A 140 -3.41 -24.93 -16.06
CA VAL A 140 -2.90 -25.63 -14.86
C VAL A 140 -2.44 -27.05 -15.18
N GLN A 141 -3.03 -27.70 -16.18
CA GLN A 141 -2.57 -29.00 -16.66
C GLN A 141 -1.27 -28.90 -17.48
N PHE A 142 -1.07 -27.80 -18.21
CA PHE A 142 0.17 -27.57 -19.00
C PHE A 142 1.37 -27.17 -18.13
N SER A 143 1.18 -26.38 -17.07
CA SER A 143 2.27 -25.91 -16.20
C SER A 143 2.86 -27.01 -15.30
N LYS A 144 2.12 -28.09 -15.05
CA LYS A 144 2.66 -29.26 -14.33
C LYS A 144 3.67 -30.08 -15.15
N ALA A 145 3.75 -29.88 -16.45
CA ALA A 145 4.59 -30.69 -17.35
C ALA A 145 5.97 -30.10 -17.64
N THR A 146 6.26 -28.84 -17.27
CA THR A 146 7.54 -28.19 -17.60
C THR A 146 8.15 -27.46 -16.39
N SER A 147 8.55 -28.22 -15.38
CA SER A 147 9.49 -27.71 -14.36
C SER A 147 10.92 -27.73 -14.92
N VAL A 148 11.30 -26.71 -15.65
CA VAL A 148 12.68 -26.45 -16.00
C VAL A 148 13.40 -25.95 -14.75
N LYS A 149 14.35 -26.74 -14.22
CA LYS A 149 15.28 -26.28 -13.16
C LYS A 149 16.16 -25.17 -13.73
N CYS A 150 15.82 -23.93 -13.48
CA CYS A 150 16.69 -22.79 -13.80
C CYS A 150 17.81 -22.71 -12.76
N SER A 151 19.07 -22.61 -13.25
CA SER A 151 20.24 -22.27 -12.42
C SER A 151 20.06 -20.88 -11.77
N PRO A 152 20.66 -20.63 -10.58
CA PRO A 152 20.53 -19.33 -9.90
C PRO A 152 21.08 -18.22 -10.81
N ARG A 153 20.20 -17.34 -11.30
CA ARG A 153 20.63 -16.14 -11.99
C ARG A 153 21.25 -15.18 -10.98
N GLN A 154 22.49 -14.78 -11.25
CA GLN A 154 23.11 -13.67 -10.53
C GLN A 154 22.23 -12.42 -10.73
N ARG A 155 21.81 -11.75 -9.66
CA ARG A 155 21.00 -10.52 -9.77
C ARG A 155 21.74 -9.50 -10.62
N MET A 156 21.05 -8.92 -11.59
CA MET A 156 21.52 -7.78 -12.36
C MET A 156 21.77 -6.60 -11.43
N SER A 157 22.77 -5.74 -11.73
CA SER A 157 22.97 -4.50 -10.96
C SER A 157 21.77 -3.57 -11.05
N LEU A 158 21.57 -2.71 -10.06
CA LEU A 158 20.46 -1.76 -10.05
C LEU A 158 20.51 -0.80 -11.24
N ALA A 159 21.71 -0.32 -11.59
CA ALA A 159 21.91 0.55 -12.76
C ALA A 159 21.47 -0.13 -14.07
N ASN A 160 21.85 -1.40 -14.27
CA ASN A 160 21.44 -2.16 -15.44
C ASN A 160 19.95 -2.45 -15.44
N TRP A 161 19.36 -2.72 -14.27
CA TRP A 161 17.92 -2.92 -14.14
C TRP A 161 17.15 -1.65 -14.52
N ILE A 162 17.52 -0.48 -13.95
CA ILE A 162 16.93 0.82 -14.26
C ILE A 162 17.01 1.12 -15.77
N LYS A 163 18.20 0.96 -16.37
CA LYS A 163 18.38 1.16 -17.79
C LYS A 163 17.52 0.23 -18.65
N GLY A 164 17.42 -1.04 -18.27
CA GLY A 164 16.58 -2.03 -18.95
C GLY A 164 15.10 -1.70 -18.83
N PHE A 165 14.66 -1.27 -17.64
CA PHE A 165 13.29 -0.84 -17.39
C PHE A 165 12.92 0.38 -18.24
N HIS A 166 13.72 1.45 -18.21
CA HIS A 166 13.46 2.67 -18.99
C HIS A 166 13.51 2.44 -20.50
N SER A 167 14.28 1.46 -20.97
CA SER A 167 14.28 1.06 -22.39
C SER A 167 12.95 0.42 -22.81
N LYS A 168 12.28 -0.30 -21.89
CA LYS A 168 10.98 -0.93 -22.13
C LYS A 168 9.81 0.02 -21.82
N TYR A 169 9.92 0.76 -20.76
CA TYR A 169 8.92 1.70 -20.25
C TYR A 169 9.57 3.07 -20.02
N PRO A 170 9.63 3.93 -21.03
CA PRO A 170 10.19 5.28 -20.87
C PRO A 170 9.30 6.10 -19.90
N LEU A 171 9.93 6.95 -19.10
CA LEU A 171 9.22 7.86 -18.21
C LEU A 171 8.32 8.79 -19.04
N PRO A 172 6.99 8.84 -18.75
CA PRO A 172 6.06 9.68 -19.48
C PRO A 172 6.35 11.18 -19.29
N ASP A 173 5.81 12.01 -20.19
CA ASP A 173 5.87 13.47 -20.05
C ASP A 173 5.06 13.92 -18.82
N TYR A 174 5.74 14.46 -17.84
CA TYR A 174 5.18 15.00 -16.61
C TYR A 174 5.05 16.54 -16.61
N SER A 175 5.36 17.20 -17.71
CA SER A 175 5.39 18.66 -17.83
C SER A 175 4.05 19.35 -17.55
N ALA A 176 2.93 18.59 -17.65
CA ALA A 176 1.60 19.12 -17.32
C ALA A 176 1.35 19.24 -15.81
N ILE A 177 2.22 18.66 -14.97
CA ILE A 177 2.17 18.75 -13.51
C ILE A 177 3.39 19.58 -13.07
N GLN A 178 3.19 20.90 -12.99
CA GLN A 178 4.27 21.86 -12.78
C GLN A 178 5.11 21.57 -11.53
N PHE A 179 4.48 21.17 -10.44
CA PHE A 179 5.17 20.84 -9.20
C PHE A 179 6.16 19.67 -9.38
N LEU A 180 5.75 18.62 -10.09
CA LEU A 180 6.64 17.49 -10.43
C LEU A 180 7.73 17.92 -11.40
N ALA A 181 7.39 18.73 -12.41
CA ALA A 181 8.34 19.19 -13.42
C ALA A 181 9.49 20.00 -12.80
N SER A 182 9.18 20.84 -11.81
CA SER A 182 10.19 21.65 -11.10
C SER A 182 11.19 20.81 -10.31
N ILE A 183 10.81 19.60 -9.89
CA ILE A 183 11.68 18.72 -9.09
C ILE A 183 12.35 17.67 -9.98
N LEU A 184 11.59 16.92 -10.78
CA LEU A 184 12.11 15.82 -11.59
C LEU A 184 13.06 16.31 -12.70
N GLY A 185 12.84 17.51 -13.24
CA GLY A 185 13.75 18.11 -14.22
C GLY A 185 15.15 18.42 -13.68
N ARG A 186 15.35 18.35 -12.37
CA ARG A 186 16.63 18.58 -11.67
C ARG A 186 17.28 17.28 -11.16
N CYS A 187 16.58 16.15 -11.34
CA CYS A 187 17.09 14.87 -10.89
C CYS A 187 18.26 14.40 -11.75
N PRO A 188 19.30 13.83 -11.14
CA PRO A 188 20.30 13.10 -11.89
C PRO A 188 19.68 11.90 -12.61
N ALA A 189 20.24 11.54 -13.76
CA ALA A 189 19.78 10.38 -14.53
C ALA A 189 19.75 9.09 -13.70
N GLY A 190 18.60 8.42 -13.70
CA GLY A 190 18.34 7.19 -12.94
C GLY A 190 17.85 7.40 -11.50
N TYR A 191 17.68 8.66 -11.05
CA TYR A 191 17.10 8.97 -9.73
C TYR A 191 15.63 9.36 -9.83
N GLU A 192 15.13 9.61 -11.02
CA GLU A 192 13.79 10.15 -11.28
C GLU A 192 12.70 9.29 -10.62
N ASP A 193 12.78 7.96 -10.73
CA ASP A 193 11.79 7.06 -10.15
C ASP A 193 11.79 7.10 -8.62
N ALA A 194 12.97 7.10 -8.00
CA ALA A 194 13.09 7.13 -6.56
C ALA A 194 12.57 8.47 -6.00
N VAL A 195 12.87 9.57 -6.67
CA VAL A 195 12.39 10.91 -6.30
C VAL A 195 10.88 11.01 -6.53
N LEU A 196 10.37 10.58 -7.69
CA LEU A 196 8.94 10.58 -8.01
C LEU A 196 8.13 9.83 -6.95
N LEU A 197 8.48 8.57 -6.68
CA LEU A 197 7.71 7.72 -5.78
C LEU A 197 7.81 8.19 -4.32
N SER A 198 8.99 8.65 -3.89
CA SER A 198 9.16 9.22 -2.54
C SER A 198 8.37 10.51 -2.36
N LEU A 199 8.44 11.42 -3.34
CA LEU A 199 7.72 12.69 -3.32
C LEU A 199 6.20 12.49 -3.32
N LEU A 200 5.68 11.56 -4.15
CA LEU A 200 4.26 11.25 -4.14
C LEU A 200 3.80 10.62 -2.82
N THR A 201 4.63 9.76 -2.22
CA THR A 201 4.37 9.17 -0.88
C THR A 201 4.25 10.25 0.19
N GLU A 202 5.14 11.22 0.14
CA GLU A 202 5.21 12.36 1.03
C GLU A 202 4.03 13.32 0.84
N CYS A 203 3.77 13.76 -0.41
CA CYS A 203 2.63 14.62 -0.72
C CYS A 203 1.29 13.96 -0.35
N GLY A 204 1.16 12.64 -0.53
CA GLY A 204 -0.02 11.89 -0.11
C GLY A 204 -0.32 12.06 1.37
N ALA A 205 0.70 11.97 2.22
CA ALA A 205 0.55 12.16 3.65
C ALA A 205 0.44 13.63 4.07
N LEU A 206 1.33 14.48 3.57
CA LEU A 206 1.54 15.80 4.10
C LEU A 206 0.66 16.87 3.44
N CYS A 207 0.20 16.63 2.20
CA CYS A 207 -0.62 17.59 1.45
C CYS A 207 -2.07 17.12 1.27
N PHE A 208 -2.32 15.80 1.16
CA PHE A 208 -3.61 15.28 0.68
C PHE A 208 -4.22 14.20 1.59
N SER A 209 -3.89 14.20 2.89
CA SER A 209 -4.34 13.20 3.86
C SER A 209 -5.83 12.94 3.89
N LYS A 210 -6.65 13.95 3.66
CA LYS A 210 -8.12 13.87 3.75
C LYS A 210 -8.79 13.69 2.38
N VAL A 211 -8.01 13.40 1.32
CA VAL A 211 -8.56 13.08 0.00
C VAL A 211 -8.89 11.59 -0.07
N ARG A 212 -10.03 11.27 -0.66
CA ARG A 212 -10.51 9.90 -0.89
C ARG A 212 -10.94 9.73 -2.34
N ALA A 213 -10.75 8.55 -2.89
CA ALA A 213 -11.23 8.20 -4.22
C ALA A 213 -11.86 6.80 -4.22
N LEU A 214 -12.94 6.62 -4.97
CA LEU A 214 -13.60 5.34 -5.15
C LEU A 214 -12.77 4.47 -6.11
N TYR A 215 -12.46 3.23 -5.70
CA TYR A 215 -11.69 2.29 -6.51
C TYR A 215 -12.56 1.16 -7.07
N LEU A 216 -11.97 0.31 -7.92
CA LEU A 216 -12.62 -0.84 -8.57
C LEU A 216 -13.21 -1.89 -7.60
N ASP A 217 -12.76 -1.92 -6.36
CA ASP A 217 -13.28 -2.79 -5.30
C ASP A 217 -14.53 -2.23 -4.60
N GLY A 218 -15.02 -1.09 -5.05
CA GLY A 218 -16.19 -0.39 -4.49
C GLY A 218 -15.93 0.30 -3.16
N LYS A 219 -14.66 0.50 -2.78
CA LYS A 219 -14.28 1.17 -1.53
C LYS A 219 -13.60 2.51 -1.80
N GLU A 220 -13.73 3.38 -0.83
CA GLU A 220 -12.97 4.63 -0.81
C GLU A 220 -11.56 4.37 -0.32
N HIS A 221 -10.58 4.81 -1.13
CA HIS A 221 -9.16 4.71 -0.83
C HIS A 221 -8.58 6.08 -0.54
N SER A 222 -7.65 6.13 0.42
CA SER A 222 -6.81 7.30 0.72
C SER A 222 -5.45 7.17 0.03
N PRO A 223 -4.63 8.23 -0.04
CA PRO A 223 -3.27 8.17 -0.56
C PRO A 223 -2.30 7.48 0.44
N SER A 224 -2.62 6.25 0.83
CA SER A 224 -1.82 5.43 1.75
C SER A 224 -0.69 4.76 1.01
N LEU A 225 0.51 5.29 1.14
CA LEU A 225 1.69 4.94 0.35
C LEU A 225 2.87 4.55 1.23
N GLN A 226 3.55 3.45 0.85
CA GLN A 226 4.69 2.88 1.55
C GLN A 226 5.81 2.66 0.55
N THR A 227 6.84 3.49 0.56
CA THR A 227 7.95 3.45 -0.40
C THR A 227 9.23 2.98 0.26
N ILE A 228 9.88 1.99 -0.36
CA ILE A 228 11.21 1.49 0.03
C ILE A 228 12.18 1.80 -1.10
N VAL A 229 13.25 2.54 -0.82
CA VAL A 229 14.24 2.92 -1.82
C VAL A 229 15.54 2.16 -1.60
N GLU A 230 15.91 1.37 -2.60
CA GLU A 230 17.10 0.54 -2.62
C GLU A 230 18.24 1.25 -3.34
N GLY A 231 19.41 1.27 -2.72
CA GLY A 231 20.62 1.82 -3.33
C GLY A 231 21.86 1.41 -2.55
N GLU A 232 22.97 1.20 -3.24
CA GLU A 232 24.24 0.82 -2.61
C GLU A 232 24.78 1.90 -1.67
N GLN A 233 25.81 1.57 -0.90
CA GLN A 233 26.47 2.55 -0.05
C GLN A 233 27.05 3.69 -0.92
N GLY A 234 26.86 4.93 -0.47
CA GLY A 234 27.33 6.10 -1.22
C GLY A 234 26.52 6.46 -2.45
N SER A 235 25.41 5.75 -2.76
CA SER A 235 24.56 6.04 -3.94
C SER A 235 23.74 7.33 -3.83
N GLY A 236 23.86 8.11 -2.77
CA GLY A 236 23.14 9.40 -2.65
C GLY A 236 21.70 9.29 -2.13
N LYS A 237 21.32 8.17 -1.48
CA LYS A 237 19.98 8.02 -0.85
C LYS A 237 19.58 9.18 0.08
N GLY A 238 20.56 9.79 0.76
CA GLY A 238 20.34 10.96 1.62
C GLY A 238 19.73 12.17 0.93
N LYS A 239 19.82 12.25 -0.41
CA LYS A 239 19.20 13.32 -1.20
C LYS A 239 17.67 13.37 -1.06
N LEU A 240 17.03 12.24 -0.81
CA LEU A 240 15.59 12.18 -0.55
C LEU A 240 15.24 12.90 0.76
N LEU A 241 16.05 12.70 1.82
CA LEU A 241 15.87 13.41 3.09
C LEU A 241 16.19 14.91 2.95
N GLU A 242 17.21 15.26 2.14
CA GLU A 242 17.53 16.66 1.87
C GLU A 242 16.37 17.35 1.14
N LEU A 243 15.76 16.69 0.15
CA LEU A 243 14.58 17.20 -0.57
C LEU A 243 13.39 17.38 0.39
N HIS A 244 13.11 16.38 1.24
CA HIS A 244 12.09 16.46 2.29
C HIS A 244 12.30 17.69 3.17
N LYS A 245 13.50 17.86 3.73
CA LYS A 245 13.82 19.00 4.57
C LYS A 245 13.72 20.34 3.83
N CYS A 246 14.03 20.36 2.54
CA CYS A 246 13.92 21.54 1.71
C CYS A 246 12.44 21.96 1.51
N LEU A 247 11.61 21.05 1.04
CA LEU A 247 10.23 21.35 0.67
C LEU A 247 9.31 21.55 1.89
N PHE A 248 9.47 20.74 2.94
CA PHE A 248 8.57 20.69 4.09
C PHE A 248 9.15 21.29 5.37
N SER A 249 10.20 22.14 5.26
CA SER A 249 10.87 22.77 6.43
C SER A 249 9.90 23.45 7.38
N ARG A 250 8.93 24.21 6.86
CA ARG A 250 7.95 24.95 7.67
C ARG A 250 7.06 23.99 8.50
N LEU A 251 6.64 22.88 7.90
CA LEU A 251 5.87 21.85 8.58
C LEU A 251 6.70 21.15 9.66
N ILE A 252 7.92 20.73 9.29
CA ILE A 252 8.83 20.05 10.21
C ILE A 252 9.09 20.92 11.44
N GLU A 253 9.38 22.20 11.26
CA GLU A 253 9.58 23.15 12.35
C GLU A 253 8.32 23.34 13.20
N SER A 254 7.15 23.36 12.57
CA SER A 254 5.87 23.45 13.27
C SER A 254 5.64 22.21 14.13
N ASP A 255 5.79 21.01 13.56
CA ASP A 255 5.60 19.74 14.27
C ASP A 255 6.60 19.56 15.41
N MET A 256 7.88 19.96 15.19
CA MET A 256 8.90 19.91 16.25
C MET A 256 8.55 20.84 17.43
N ARG A 257 7.93 21.99 17.16
CA ARG A 257 7.43 22.87 18.24
C ARG A 257 6.29 22.22 19.01
N LYS A 258 5.34 21.61 18.29
CA LYS A 258 4.17 20.92 18.87
C LYS A 258 4.61 19.71 19.74
N LEU A 259 5.60 18.94 19.30
CA LEU A 259 6.13 17.78 20.05
C LEU A 259 6.78 18.17 21.39
N ASN A 260 7.20 19.42 21.54
CA ASN A 260 7.77 19.95 22.79
C ASN A 260 6.72 20.52 23.75
N LEU A 261 5.43 20.49 23.40
CA LEU A 261 4.37 20.89 24.31
C LEU A 261 4.15 19.82 25.40
N GLU A 262 3.84 20.24 26.61
CA GLU A 262 3.52 19.32 27.72
C GLU A 262 2.20 18.55 27.45
N ASP A 263 1.23 19.22 26.83
CA ASP A 263 -0.03 18.63 26.38
C ASP A 263 -0.14 18.73 24.86
N CYS A 264 -0.20 17.58 24.20
CA CYS A 264 -0.32 17.47 22.74
C CYS A 264 -1.73 17.03 22.31
N SER A 265 -2.74 17.08 23.19
CA SER A 265 -4.07 16.53 22.90
C SER A 265 -4.85 17.24 21.79
N ASP A 266 -4.55 18.52 21.59
CA ASP A 266 -5.26 19.39 20.64
C ASP A 266 -4.43 19.76 19.40
N VAL A 267 -3.32 19.04 19.16
CA VAL A 267 -2.44 19.30 18.02
C VAL A 267 -2.35 18.10 17.08
N ILE A 268 -2.26 18.39 15.78
CA ILE A 268 -2.02 17.39 14.74
C ILE A 268 -0.53 17.41 14.36
N ILE A 269 0.08 16.22 14.38
CA ILE A 269 1.49 16.01 14.03
C ILE A 269 1.54 15.10 12.81
N GLN A 270 2.09 15.61 11.72
CA GLN A 270 2.22 14.86 10.47
C GLN A 270 3.60 14.22 10.27
N THR A 271 4.67 14.76 10.89
CA THR A 271 6.02 14.23 10.76
C THR A 271 6.44 13.47 12.01
N ALA A 272 6.93 12.26 11.84
CA ALA A 272 7.41 11.44 12.94
C ALA A 272 8.70 10.70 12.56
N GLY A 273 9.61 10.59 13.51
CA GLY A 273 10.77 9.68 13.35
C GLY A 273 10.35 8.23 13.58
N ILE A 274 11.03 7.29 12.90
CA ILE A 274 10.75 5.85 13.07
C ILE A 274 11.06 5.35 14.50
N ASN A 275 11.88 6.07 15.27
CA ASN A 275 12.19 5.75 16.65
C ASN A 275 11.05 6.09 17.64
N ILE A 276 9.90 6.51 17.16
CA ILE A 276 8.71 6.72 17.98
C ILE A 276 8.34 5.43 18.73
N SER A 277 7.98 5.55 20.01
CA SER A 277 7.44 4.41 20.75
C SER A 277 6.02 4.08 20.29
N GLN A 278 5.62 2.82 20.44
CA GLN A 278 4.26 2.38 20.09
C GLN A 278 3.19 3.21 20.83
N SER A 279 3.38 3.51 22.12
CA SER A 279 2.44 4.32 22.89
C SER A 279 2.30 5.74 22.34
N LYS A 280 3.43 6.38 22.00
CA LYS A 280 3.40 7.73 21.42
C LYS A 280 2.80 7.74 20.01
N PHE A 281 3.06 6.68 19.23
CA PHE A 281 2.43 6.52 17.92
C PHE A 281 0.90 6.41 18.02
N HIS A 282 0.39 5.66 19.01
CA HIS A 282 -1.06 5.55 19.29
C HIS A 282 -1.66 6.90 19.68
N GLU A 283 -0.97 7.66 20.53
CA GLU A 283 -1.40 8.99 20.95
C GLU A 283 -1.51 9.95 19.76
N VAL A 284 -0.45 9.99 18.93
CA VAL A 284 -0.44 10.84 17.73
C VAL A 284 -1.56 10.43 16.77
N MET A 285 -1.76 9.13 16.51
CA MET A 285 -2.86 8.67 15.65
C MET A 285 -4.23 9.06 16.19
N ALA A 286 -4.43 8.97 17.51
CA ALA A 286 -5.70 9.34 18.15
C ALA A 286 -5.98 10.84 17.99
N ASN A 287 -4.95 11.68 18.17
CA ASN A 287 -5.06 13.12 18.10
C ASN A 287 -5.19 13.64 16.66
N ASN A 288 -4.63 12.92 15.69
CA ASN A 288 -4.55 13.36 14.30
C ASN A 288 -5.90 13.37 13.55
N GLN A 289 -6.99 12.87 14.13
CA GLN A 289 -8.33 12.93 13.53
C GLN A 289 -8.39 12.36 12.09
N GLY A 290 -7.57 11.35 11.78
CA GLY A 290 -7.48 10.73 10.46
C GLY A 290 -6.55 11.43 9.46
N VAL A 291 -5.73 12.36 9.92
CA VAL A 291 -4.62 12.93 9.15
C VAL A 291 -3.42 11.98 9.19
N HIS A 292 -2.77 11.75 8.05
CA HIS A 292 -1.65 10.82 7.93
C HIS A 292 -0.41 11.32 8.68
N ILE A 293 0.29 10.37 9.32
CA ILE A 293 1.66 10.53 9.78
C ILE A 293 2.60 10.12 8.64
N TYR A 294 3.69 10.84 8.47
CA TYR A 294 4.76 10.50 7.53
C TYR A 294 6.09 10.31 8.24
N ALA A 295 6.82 9.27 7.87
CA ALA A 295 8.18 9.03 8.33
C ALA A 295 9.12 8.83 7.15
N ILE A 296 10.28 9.49 7.18
CA ILE A 296 11.38 9.24 6.27
C ILE A 296 12.60 8.75 7.07
N GLU A 297 13.20 7.63 6.64
CA GLU A 297 14.39 7.07 7.28
C GLU A 297 15.42 6.68 6.21
N THR A 298 16.63 7.20 6.37
CA THR A 298 17.71 6.96 5.41
C THR A 298 18.49 5.67 5.67
N GLU A 299 18.33 5.10 6.86
CA GLU A 299 19.01 3.86 7.28
C GLU A 299 17.96 2.82 7.72
N ILE A 300 17.59 1.93 6.82
CA ILE A 300 16.54 0.92 7.08
C ILE A 300 16.86 0.00 8.27
N ASN A 301 18.14 -0.09 8.68
CA ASN A 301 18.54 -0.82 9.89
C ASN A 301 17.92 -0.19 11.15
N THR A 302 17.76 1.14 11.20
CA THR A 302 17.06 1.84 12.29
C THR A 302 15.60 1.40 12.39
N VAL A 303 14.95 1.19 11.23
CA VAL A 303 13.58 0.65 11.16
C VAL A 303 13.55 -0.77 11.72
N GLU A 304 14.46 -1.64 11.27
CA GLU A 304 14.57 -3.03 11.73
C GLU A 304 14.79 -3.11 13.24
N GLU A 305 15.66 -2.27 13.77
CA GLU A 305 15.91 -2.18 15.22
C GLU A 305 14.67 -1.74 15.99
N ASN A 306 13.92 -0.74 15.50
CA ASN A 306 12.68 -0.30 16.13
C ASN A 306 11.64 -1.42 16.15
N LEU A 307 11.42 -2.11 15.02
CA LEU A 307 10.46 -3.21 14.91
C LEU A 307 10.79 -4.41 15.80
N LYS A 308 12.05 -4.57 16.22
CA LYS A 308 12.51 -5.60 17.16
C LYS A 308 12.37 -5.20 18.63
N LYS A 309 12.18 -3.92 18.95
CA LYS A 309 12.02 -3.44 20.33
C LYS A 309 10.66 -3.84 20.90
N PRO A 310 10.55 -4.25 22.17
CA PRO A 310 9.25 -4.60 22.78
C PRO A 310 8.22 -3.46 22.75
N ASN A 311 8.69 -2.21 22.81
CA ASN A 311 7.86 -0.99 22.79
C ASN A 311 7.96 -0.24 21.43
N GLY A 312 8.53 -0.87 20.41
CA GLY A 312 8.62 -0.33 19.06
C GLY A 312 7.38 -0.62 18.24
N LEU A 313 7.35 -0.08 17.04
CA LEU A 313 6.31 -0.42 16.07
C LEU A 313 6.41 -1.91 15.67
N SER A 314 5.37 -2.45 15.09
CA SER A 314 5.36 -3.82 14.56
C SER A 314 5.06 -3.83 13.06
N PHE A 315 5.41 -4.90 12.38
CA PHE A 315 5.02 -5.12 10.98
C PHE A 315 3.50 -5.08 10.76
N ASP A 316 2.71 -5.35 11.80
CA ASP A 316 1.25 -5.25 11.73
C ASP A 316 0.80 -3.82 11.42
N TYR A 317 1.43 -2.80 12.02
CA TYR A 317 1.14 -1.39 11.68
C TYR A 317 1.52 -1.05 10.25
N LEU A 318 2.65 -1.57 9.75
CA LEU A 318 3.08 -1.34 8.38
C LEU A 318 2.09 -1.97 7.38
N ARG A 319 1.54 -3.14 7.69
CA ARG A 319 0.50 -3.80 6.86
C ARG A 319 -0.83 -3.07 6.92
N LYS A 320 -1.27 -2.67 8.13
CA LYS A 320 -2.55 -1.98 8.34
C LYS A 320 -2.58 -0.60 7.70
N ALA A 321 -1.43 0.07 7.64
CA ALA A 321 -1.30 1.38 7.00
C ALA A 321 -1.74 1.37 5.53
N PHE A 322 -1.58 0.25 4.83
CA PHE A 322 -1.94 0.14 3.41
C PHE A 322 -3.42 0.35 3.12
N ASN A 323 -4.29 -0.25 3.94
CA ASN A 323 -5.75 -0.15 3.81
C ASN A 323 -6.39 0.72 4.90
N ASN A 324 -5.59 1.44 5.70
CA ASN A 324 -6.03 2.18 6.88
C ASN A 324 -6.85 1.31 7.84
N GLU A 325 -6.45 0.04 8.01
CA GLU A 325 -7.13 -0.88 8.91
C GLU A 325 -7.03 -0.41 10.36
N PRO A 326 -8.09 -0.54 11.16
CA PRO A 326 -8.06 -0.05 12.52
C PRO A 326 -7.23 -0.93 13.45
N ILE A 327 -6.63 -0.30 14.46
CA ILE A 327 -6.13 -0.95 15.66
C ILE A 327 -7.13 -0.73 16.80
N TYR A 328 -7.27 -1.72 17.67
CA TYR A 328 -8.17 -1.67 18.82
C TYR A 328 -7.34 -1.65 20.10
N LEU A 329 -7.44 -0.57 20.86
CA LEU A 329 -6.68 -0.34 22.10
C LEU A 329 -7.59 -0.46 23.32
N ASN A 330 -7.48 -1.57 24.05
CA ASN A 330 -8.23 -1.86 25.27
C ASN A 330 -7.31 -1.81 26.50
N ASN A 331 -6.67 -0.66 26.74
CA ASN A 331 -5.77 -0.49 27.87
C ASN A 331 -6.55 -0.19 29.15
N LYS A 332 -6.12 -0.77 30.29
CA LYS A 332 -6.71 -0.49 31.61
C LYS A 332 -6.02 0.64 32.36
N ALA A 333 -4.86 1.05 31.93
CA ALA A 333 -4.06 2.08 32.60
C ALA A 333 -4.65 3.49 32.36
N LYS A 334 -4.71 4.30 33.43
CA LYS A 334 -5.10 5.71 33.31
C LYS A 334 -4.07 6.49 32.48
N GLY A 335 -4.55 7.39 31.62
CA GLY A 335 -3.69 8.21 30.76
C GLY A 335 -3.18 7.51 29.50
N VAL A 336 -3.64 6.29 29.20
CA VAL A 336 -3.30 5.57 27.97
C VAL A 336 -4.50 5.66 27.01
N VAL A 337 -4.19 5.83 25.73
CA VAL A 337 -5.20 5.94 24.67
C VAL A 337 -6.06 4.68 24.59
N HIS A 338 -7.36 4.85 24.46
CA HIS A 338 -8.35 3.80 24.29
C HIS A 338 -9.18 4.05 23.04
N GLY A 339 -9.65 3.01 22.40
CA GLY A 339 -10.55 3.11 21.25
C GLY A 339 -10.08 2.35 20.03
N SER A 340 -10.70 2.69 18.90
CA SER A 340 -10.38 2.12 17.59
C SER A 340 -9.87 3.24 16.68
N PHE A 341 -8.66 3.09 16.14
CA PHE A 341 -8.02 4.11 15.33
C PHE A 341 -7.53 3.49 14.04
N PRO A 342 -7.98 3.98 12.86
CA PRO A 342 -7.39 3.61 11.58
C PRO A 342 -5.92 4.02 11.51
N VAL A 343 -5.08 3.19 10.90
CA VAL A 343 -3.64 3.46 10.77
C VAL A 343 -3.41 4.30 9.52
N PHE A 344 -3.30 5.61 9.68
CA PHE A 344 -2.93 6.56 8.63
C PHE A 344 -1.43 6.85 8.72
N PHE A 345 -0.63 6.02 8.04
CA PHE A 345 0.82 6.09 8.14
C PHE A 345 1.49 5.83 6.78
N ASN A 346 2.11 6.86 6.23
CA ASN A 346 2.95 6.77 5.04
C ASN A 346 4.42 6.80 5.45
N TYR A 347 5.26 6.17 4.65
CA TYR A 347 6.70 6.22 4.92
C TYR A 347 7.55 6.04 3.67
N THR A 348 8.75 6.64 3.71
CA THR A 348 9.83 6.40 2.77
C THR A 348 11.05 5.92 3.54
N PHE A 349 11.39 4.64 3.39
CA PHE A 349 12.59 4.07 4.02
C PHE A 349 13.63 3.75 2.95
N THR A 350 14.89 4.07 3.23
CA THR A 350 15.97 3.78 2.30
C THR A 350 16.99 2.82 2.91
N GLY A 351 17.62 2.01 2.09
CA GLY A 351 18.62 1.05 2.56
C GLY A 351 19.46 0.47 1.44
N THR A 352 20.50 -0.27 1.83
CA THR A 352 21.22 -1.11 0.89
C THR A 352 20.39 -2.35 0.52
N PRO A 353 20.62 -2.97 -0.65
CA PRO A 353 19.92 -4.19 -1.05
C PRO A 353 19.91 -5.25 0.05
N LYS A 354 21.07 -5.48 0.67
CA LYS A 354 21.22 -6.46 1.75
C LYS A 354 20.42 -6.11 3.01
N ALA A 355 20.39 -4.84 3.41
CA ALA A 355 19.66 -4.39 4.58
C ALA A 355 18.14 -4.49 4.37
N ILE A 356 17.67 -4.18 3.15
CA ILE A 356 16.26 -4.34 2.77
C ILE A 356 15.87 -5.82 2.74
N ASP A 357 16.71 -6.71 2.22
CA ASP A 357 16.47 -8.17 2.22
C ASP A 357 16.46 -8.75 3.64
N SER A 358 17.21 -8.16 4.57
CA SER A 358 17.15 -8.54 6.00
C SER A 358 15.81 -8.16 6.64
N LEU A 359 15.32 -6.96 6.36
CA LEU A 359 14.05 -6.48 6.89
C LEU A 359 12.86 -7.22 6.25
N ILE A 360 12.83 -7.30 4.93
CA ILE A 360 11.76 -7.94 4.15
C ILE A 360 12.21 -9.35 3.77
N ASN A 361 12.29 -10.22 4.75
CA ASN A 361 12.68 -11.61 4.58
C ASN A 361 11.52 -12.47 4.03
N ALA A 362 11.75 -13.76 3.79
CA ALA A 362 10.76 -14.69 3.23
C ALA A 362 9.44 -14.70 4.01
N LYS A 363 9.48 -14.63 5.36
CA LYS A 363 8.29 -14.58 6.20
C LYS A 363 7.46 -13.32 5.93
N GLU A 364 8.11 -12.16 5.76
CA GLU A 364 7.40 -10.91 5.48
C GLU A 364 6.83 -10.88 4.05
N VAL A 365 7.44 -11.60 3.12
CA VAL A 365 6.87 -11.82 1.78
C VAL A 365 5.62 -12.69 1.88
N GLU A 366 5.69 -13.83 2.58
CA GLU A 366 4.55 -14.74 2.81
C GLU A 366 3.40 -14.07 3.56
N CYS A 367 3.70 -13.27 4.59
CA CYS A 367 2.70 -12.47 5.33
C CYS A 367 2.10 -11.33 4.51
N GLY A 368 2.58 -11.11 3.28
CA GLY A 368 2.08 -10.08 2.37
C GLY A 368 2.50 -8.66 2.73
N THR A 369 3.53 -8.46 3.55
CA THR A 369 4.11 -7.15 3.85
C THR A 369 4.73 -6.55 2.59
N ALA A 370 5.58 -7.32 1.89
CA ALA A 370 6.24 -6.89 0.67
C ALA A 370 5.27 -6.45 -0.44
N SER A 371 4.14 -7.15 -0.59
CA SER A 371 3.16 -6.84 -1.64
C SER A 371 2.34 -5.57 -1.40
N ARG A 372 2.51 -4.92 -0.24
CA ARG A 372 1.89 -3.63 0.12
C ARG A 372 2.83 -2.45 0.00
N MET A 373 4.11 -2.72 -0.33
CA MET A 373 5.15 -1.70 -0.43
C MET A 373 5.52 -1.47 -1.89
N CYS A 374 5.81 -0.21 -2.22
CA CYS A 374 6.42 0.18 -3.47
C CYS A 374 7.95 0.14 -3.31
N PHE A 375 8.62 -0.71 -4.08
CA PHE A 375 10.08 -0.77 -4.09
C PHE A 375 10.62 0.10 -5.22
N SER A 376 11.55 0.99 -4.90
CA SER A 376 12.26 1.83 -5.85
C SER A 376 13.77 1.55 -5.81
N ALA A 377 14.51 2.08 -6.76
CA ALA A 377 15.95 1.89 -6.86
C ALA A 377 16.68 3.18 -7.25
N ILE A 378 17.87 3.32 -6.69
CA ILE A 378 18.87 4.32 -7.10
C ILE A 378 20.05 3.55 -7.68
N PRO A 379 20.62 4.00 -8.84
CA PRO A 379 21.72 3.30 -9.47
C PRO A 379 22.99 3.31 -8.61
N GLU A 380 23.83 2.32 -8.78
CA GLU A 380 25.19 2.32 -8.24
C GLU A 380 26.00 3.45 -8.87
N VAL A 381 26.89 4.03 -8.09
CA VAL A 381 27.78 5.11 -8.53
C VAL A 381 29.23 4.63 -8.54
N GLU A 382 29.97 4.96 -9.60
CA GLU A 382 31.37 4.53 -9.73
C GLU A 382 32.34 5.31 -8.83
N ARG A 383 32.08 6.61 -8.60
CA ARG A 383 32.99 7.48 -7.84
C ARG A 383 32.29 8.35 -6.81
N PHE A 384 31.34 9.16 -7.25
CA PHE A 384 30.61 10.13 -6.42
C PHE A 384 29.13 10.07 -6.74
N ALA A 385 28.27 10.14 -5.71
CA ALA A 385 26.85 10.39 -5.93
C ALA A 385 26.70 11.71 -6.70
N PRO A 386 25.92 11.75 -7.79
CA PRO A 386 25.70 12.97 -8.52
C PRO A 386 25.05 14.03 -7.62
N SER A 387 25.36 15.31 -7.85
CA SER A 387 24.65 16.37 -7.17
C SER A 387 23.21 16.42 -7.69
N MET A 388 22.28 16.75 -6.80
CA MET A 388 20.90 17.07 -7.14
C MET A 388 20.69 18.55 -6.84
N ASP A 389 20.20 19.28 -7.82
CA ASP A 389 19.84 20.67 -7.62
C ASP A 389 18.48 20.72 -6.92
N PHE A 390 18.42 21.46 -5.80
CA PHE A 390 17.18 21.67 -5.08
C PHE A 390 16.57 23.02 -5.47
N PRO A 391 15.24 23.14 -5.44
CA PRO A 391 14.59 24.44 -5.54
C PRO A 391 15.15 25.40 -4.49
N CYS A 392 15.37 26.67 -4.85
CA CYS A 392 15.91 27.67 -3.92
C CYS A 392 15.29 29.06 -4.17
N GLY A 393 15.51 29.99 -3.23
CA GLY A 393 15.03 31.38 -3.34
C GLY A 393 13.50 31.46 -3.50
N SER A 394 13.04 32.29 -4.43
CA SER A 394 11.62 32.54 -4.66
C SER A 394 10.86 31.32 -5.20
N GLU A 395 11.52 30.44 -5.94
CA GLU A 395 10.91 29.20 -6.44
C GLU A 395 10.57 28.26 -5.26
N LEU A 396 11.53 28.01 -4.36
CA LEU A 396 11.29 27.22 -3.16
C LEU A 396 10.16 27.82 -2.31
N GLN A 397 10.19 29.13 -2.12
CA GLN A 397 9.15 29.83 -1.37
C GLN A 397 7.77 29.63 -2.00
N SER A 398 7.64 29.76 -3.32
CA SER A 398 6.38 29.51 -4.04
C SER A 398 5.90 28.05 -3.89
N MET A 399 6.81 27.08 -3.92
CA MET A 399 6.46 25.67 -3.70
C MET A 399 6.01 25.41 -2.26
N GLN A 400 6.67 26.01 -1.28
CA GLN A 400 6.26 25.92 0.12
C GLN A 400 4.91 26.58 0.38
N ASP A 401 4.63 27.73 -0.22
CA ASP A 401 3.34 28.41 -0.13
C ASP A 401 2.22 27.52 -0.73
N GLN A 402 2.49 26.84 -1.84
CA GLN A 402 1.56 25.90 -2.46
C GLN A 402 1.34 24.64 -1.57
N ILE A 403 2.38 24.12 -0.95
CA ILE A 403 2.29 23.02 0.03
C ILE A 403 1.43 23.45 1.21
N ASP A 404 1.64 24.63 1.77
CA ASP A 404 0.86 25.15 2.89
C ASP A 404 -0.62 25.33 2.51
N GLU A 405 -0.91 25.83 1.30
CA GLU A 405 -2.27 25.92 0.76
C GLU A 405 -2.94 24.53 0.64
N TRP A 406 -2.25 23.54 0.09
CA TRP A 406 -2.78 22.18 0.00
C TRP A 406 -3.06 21.56 1.38
N ARG A 407 -2.16 21.78 2.34
CA ARG A 407 -2.32 21.28 3.71
C ARG A 407 -3.55 21.88 4.39
N GLU A 408 -3.73 23.20 4.29
CA GLU A 408 -4.90 23.89 4.85
C GLU A 408 -6.22 23.43 4.22
N ASN A 409 -6.21 23.05 2.94
CA ASN A 409 -7.40 22.62 2.23
C ASN A 409 -7.70 21.11 2.37
N TYR A 410 -6.67 20.26 2.53
CA TYR A 410 -6.82 18.81 2.42
C TYR A 410 -6.21 18.00 3.58
N CYS A 411 -5.68 18.65 4.60
CA CYS A 411 -5.20 17.98 5.81
C CYS A 411 -5.84 18.58 7.06
N TYR A 412 -5.37 19.75 7.48
CA TYR A 412 -5.88 20.47 8.65
C TYR A 412 -5.48 21.94 8.61
N TRP A 413 -6.18 22.76 9.38
CA TRP A 413 -5.82 24.15 9.66
C TRP A 413 -5.65 24.36 11.17
N THR A 414 -4.88 25.37 11.54
CA THR A 414 -4.61 25.74 12.92
C THR A 414 -5.52 26.91 13.32
N THR A 415 -6.16 26.81 14.47
CA THR A 415 -6.86 27.91 15.14
C THR A 415 -5.99 28.48 16.27
N ASP A 416 -6.44 29.53 16.94
CA ASP A 416 -5.72 30.09 18.11
C ASP A 416 -5.64 29.07 19.29
N GLU A 417 -6.53 28.08 19.34
CA GLU A 417 -6.63 27.13 20.44
C GLU A 417 -6.17 25.72 20.08
N LYS A 418 -6.40 25.28 18.84
CA LYS A 418 -6.14 23.89 18.42
C LYS A 418 -6.02 23.71 16.91
N ASP A 419 -5.57 22.54 16.50
CA ASP A 419 -5.62 22.06 15.12
C ASP A 419 -6.97 21.37 14.82
N VAL A 420 -7.50 21.60 13.63
CA VAL A 420 -8.77 21.04 13.17
C VAL A 420 -8.57 20.33 11.83
N ALA A 421 -8.79 19.02 11.81
CA ALA A 421 -8.70 18.26 10.56
C ALA A 421 -9.75 18.70 9.55
N CYS A 422 -9.37 18.74 8.27
CA CYS A 422 -10.30 18.99 7.17
C CYS A 422 -11.36 17.89 7.06
N ALA A 423 -12.51 18.23 6.51
CA ALA A 423 -13.47 17.20 6.08
C ALA A 423 -12.85 16.33 4.96
N GLU A 424 -13.30 15.10 4.86
CA GLU A 424 -12.86 14.25 3.76
C GLU A 424 -13.39 14.77 2.44
N ARG A 425 -12.48 14.84 1.43
CA ARG A 425 -12.81 15.25 0.07
C ARG A 425 -12.81 14.02 -0.83
N ILE A 426 -13.97 13.72 -1.37
CA ILE A 426 -14.11 12.63 -2.34
C ILE A 426 -13.86 13.17 -3.74
N ILE A 427 -12.96 12.52 -4.47
CA ILE A 427 -12.64 12.81 -5.87
C ILE A 427 -12.99 11.62 -6.77
N PHE A 428 -13.24 11.89 -8.05
CA PHE A 428 -13.58 10.88 -9.04
C PHE A 428 -12.48 10.81 -10.11
N ILE A 429 -11.82 9.66 -10.17
CA ILE A 429 -10.70 9.39 -11.10
C ILE A 429 -10.97 8.14 -11.95
N ASP A 430 -12.21 8.01 -12.46
CA ASP A 430 -12.65 6.84 -13.24
C ASP A 430 -11.74 6.56 -14.43
N TYR A 431 -11.24 7.61 -15.10
CA TYR A 431 -10.32 7.49 -16.23
C TYR A 431 -8.99 6.79 -15.87
N VAL A 432 -8.60 6.81 -14.61
CA VAL A 432 -7.46 6.03 -14.08
C VAL A 432 -7.88 4.60 -13.81
N SER A 433 -9.05 4.42 -13.20
CA SER A 433 -9.59 3.09 -12.91
C SER A 433 -9.77 2.27 -14.18
N GLU A 434 -10.30 2.86 -15.25
CA GLU A 434 -10.42 2.24 -16.59
C GLU A 434 -9.05 1.78 -17.11
N ALA A 435 -8.03 2.66 -17.04
CA ALA A 435 -6.69 2.31 -17.50
C ALA A 435 -6.03 1.20 -16.65
N LEU A 436 -6.34 1.14 -15.35
CA LEU A 436 -5.85 0.05 -14.48
C LEU A 436 -6.55 -1.28 -14.76
N VAL A 437 -7.82 -1.29 -15.24
CA VAL A 437 -8.47 -2.52 -15.72
C VAL A 437 -7.72 -3.06 -16.92
N ASP A 438 -7.43 -2.23 -17.93
CA ASP A 438 -6.66 -2.62 -19.12
C ASP A 438 -5.28 -3.18 -18.72
N TRP A 439 -4.60 -2.50 -17.80
CA TRP A 439 -3.32 -2.94 -17.25
C TRP A 439 -3.41 -4.29 -16.53
N LEU A 440 -4.46 -4.52 -15.73
CA LEU A 440 -4.69 -5.80 -15.04
C LEU A 440 -4.87 -6.95 -16.02
N ASP A 441 -5.58 -6.72 -17.12
CA ASP A 441 -5.77 -7.71 -18.19
C ASP A 441 -4.45 -8.00 -18.92
N GLU A 442 -3.64 -6.95 -19.19
CA GLU A 442 -2.29 -7.11 -19.75
C GLU A 442 -1.38 -7.95 -18.83
N GLN A 443 -1.36 -7.63 -17.52
CA GLN A 443 -0.55 -8.41 -16.56
C GLN A 443 -1.00 -9.87 -16.46
N TYR A 444 -2.29 -10.12 -16.60
CA TYR A 444 -2.81 -11.49 -16.65
C TYR A 444 -2.38 -12.23 -17.93
N ALA A 445 -2.41 -11.57 -19.06
CA ALA A 445 -1.93 -12.12 -20.33
C ALA A 445 -0.42 -12.43 -20.28
N LEU A 446 0.38 -11.53 -19.69
CA LEU A 446 1.81 -11.76 -19.44
C LEU A 446 2.04 -12.96 -18.51
N TYR A 447 1.27 -13.09 -17.43
CA TYR A 447 1.32 -14.28 -16.57
C TYR A 447 1.08 -15.57 -17.34
N LEU A 448 0.08 -15.59 -18.23
CA LEU A 448 -0.24 -16.77 -19.02
C LEU A 448 0.90 -17.16 -19.99
N THR A 449 1.66 -16.19 -20.48
CA THR A 449 2.77 -16.42 -21.42
C THR A 449 4.10 -16.71 -20.72
N GLU A 450 4.38 -16.02 -19.61
CA GLU A 450 5.66 -16.14 -18.89
C GLU A 450 5.64 -17.23 -17.80
N GLY A 451 4.47 -17.59 -17.27
CA GLY A 451 4.31 -18.55 -16.18
C GLY A 451 4.81 -18.07 -14.82
N ILE A 452 5.02 -16.75 -14.63
CA ILE A 452 5.50 -16.17 -13.38
C ILE A 452 4.32 -15.98 -12.41
N ASN A 453 4.16 -16.84 -11.42
CA ASN A 453 3.04 -16.82 -10.48
C ASN A 453 2.95 -15.51 -9.69
N GLU A 454 4.09 -14.97 -9.27
CA GLU A 454 4.19 -13.74 -8.48
C GLU A 454 3.58 -12.54 -9.22
N ARG A 455 3.59 -12.53 -10.56
CA ARG A 455 2.91 -11.51 -11.38
C ARG A 455 1.40 -11.58 -11.18
N ASN A 456 0.82 -12.78 -11.29
CA ASN A 456 -0.61 -12.97 -11.09
C ASN A 456 -1.04 -12.69 -9.65
N ASP A 457 -0.26 -13.14 -8.66
CA ASP A 457 -0.61 -13.04 -7.24
C ASP A 457 -0.59 -11.59 -6.73
N ASN A 458 0.25 -10.75 -7.33
CA ASN A 458 0.44 -9.37 -6.87
C ASN A 458 -0.20 -8.30 -7.75
N ARG A 459 -0.65 -8.61 -8.98
CA ARG A 459 -1.21 -7.60 -9.90
C ARG A 459 -2.32 -6.75 -9.31
N LEU A 460 -3.24 -7.34 -8.54
CA LEU A 460 -4.34 -6.60 -7.91
C LEU A 460 -3.84 -5.61 -6.85
N ARG A 461 -2.86 -6.01 -6.03
CA ARG A 461 -2.28 -5.11 -5.02
C ARG A 461 -1.45 -4.00 -5.64
N ILE A 462 -0.70 -4.31 -6.68
CA ILE A 462 0.10 -3.31 -7.41
C ILE A 462 -0.81 -2.31 -8.10
N ALA A 463 -1.94 -2.75 -8.68
CA ALA A 463 -2.94 -1.84 -9.21
C ALA A 463 -3.51 -0.91 -8.11
N THR A 464 -3.76 -1.43 -6.90
CA THR A 464 -4.17 -0.60 -5.75
C THR A 464 -3.08 0.39 -5.34
N ILE A 465 -1.81 -0.02 -5.29
CA ILE A 465 -0.68 0.89 -5.03
C ILE A 465 -0.65 2.01 -6.08
N ALA A 466 -0.74 1.65 -7.36
CA ALA A 466 -0.75 2.63 -8.45
C ALA A 466 -1.96 3.58 -8.36
N PHE A 467 -3.12 3.08 -7.93
CA PHE A 467 -4.30 3.90 -7.69
C PHE A 467 -4.09 4.89 -6.53
N HIS A 468 -3.44 4.49 -5.43
CA HIS A 468 -3.09 5.41 -4.35
C HIS A 468 -2.14 6.52 -4.84
N PHE A 469 -1.16 6.21 -5.68
CA PHE A 469 -0.33 7.21 -6.34
C PHE A 469 -1.14 8.11 -7.27
N ALA A 470 -2.12 7.57 -7.98
CA ALA A 470 -2.97 8.34 -8.90
C ALA A 470 -3.82 9.38 -8.17
N ILE A 471 -4.26 9.12 -6.93
CA ILE A 471 -4.93 10.12 -6.09
C ILE A 471 -4.02 11.35 -5.94
N VAL A 472 -2.75 11.14 -5.60
CA VAL A 472 -1.79 12.22 -5.41
C VAL A 472 -1.49 12.93 -6.74
N LEU A 473 -1.27 12.18 -7.82
CA LEU A 473 -1.03 12.73 -9.15
C LEU A 473 -2.19 13.60 -9.63
N HIS A 474 -3.44 13.17 -9.40
CA HIS A 474 -4.63 13.92 -9.76
C HIS A 474 -4.71 15.26 -8.99
N MET A 475 -4.40 15.23 -7.70
CA MET A 475 -4.37 16.44 -6.87
C MET A 475 -3.25 17.39 -7.28
N LEU A 476 -2.04 16.89 -7.53
CA LEU A 476 -0.91 17.67 -8.02
C LEU A 476 -1.17 18.27 -9.41
N ALA A 477 -1.98 17.62 -10.24
CA ALA A 477 -2.42 18.12 -11.54
C ALA A 477 -3.54 19.18 -11.44
N GLY A 478 -3.96 19.56 -10.23
CA GLY A 478 -4.98 20.58 -9.97
C GLY A 478 -6.42 20.06 -10.13
N GLU A 479 -6.68 18.80 -9.82
CA GLU A 479 -7.99 18.14 -9.96
C GLU A 479 -8.57 18.29 -11.39
N PRO A 480 -7.91 17.75 -12.42
CA PRO A 480 -8.24 18.02 -13.81
C PRO A 480 -9.65 17.56 -14.18
N LYS A 481 -10.44 18.49 -14.70
CA LYS A 481 -11.78 18.25 -15.22
C LYS A 481 -11.74 17.39 -16.50
N PRO A 482 -12.86 16.80 -16.95
CA PRO A 482 -12.92 16.05 -18.21
C PRO A 482 -12.41 16.83 -19.45
N THR A 483 -12.49 18.17 -19.42
CA THR A 483 -11.97 19.07 -20.46
C THR A 483 -10.45 19.19 -20.47
N ASP A 484 -9.80 18.93 -19.34
CA ASP A 484 -8.35 19.13 -19.15
C ASP A 484 -7.57 17.89 -19.62
N ARG A 485 -7.71 17.61 -20.91
CA ARG A 485 -7.24 16.36 -21.55
C ARG A 485 -5.74 16.11 -21.35
N LYS A 486 -4.92 17.17 -21.36
CA LYS A 486 -3.46 17.02 -21.22
C LYS A 486 -3.10 16.54 -19.81
N GLN A 487 -3.63 17.16 -18.76
CA GLN A 487 -3.39 16.80 -17.37
C GLN A 487 -3.90 15.37 -17.08
N ARG A 488 -5.14 15.04 -17.49
CA ARG A 488 -5.71 13.69 -17.33
C ARG A 488 -4.89 12.64 -18.06
N LYS A 489 -4.39 12.93 -19.27
CA LYS A 489 -3.51 12.04 -20.00
C LYS A 489 -2.22 11.80 -19.22
N THR A 490 -1.56 12.86 -18.74
CA THR A 490 -0.33 12.76 -17.94
C THR A 490 -0.55 11.95 -16.66
N VAL A 491 -1.62 12.20 -15.90
CA VAL A 491 -1.96 11.41 -14.69
C VAL A 491 -2.13 9.94 -15.04
N LYS A 492 -2.89 9.62 -16.10
CA LYS A 492 -3.10 8.25 -16.55
C LYS A 492 -1.78 7.55 -16.93
N GLU A 493 -0.97 8.19 -17.75
CA GLU A 493 0.29 7.61 -18.25
C GLU A 493 1.29 7.40 -17.10
N LEU A 494 1.42 8.36 -16.18
CA LEU A 494 2.25 8.20 -14.98
C LEU A 494 1.74 7.08 -14.07
N THR A 495 0.42 6.93 -13.92
CA THR A 495 -0.15 5.84 -13.11
C THR A 495 0.21 4.48 -13.69
N ILE A 496 0.05 4.29 -15.01
CA ILE A 496 0.40 3.01 -15.67
C ILE A 496 1.91 2.78 -15.63
N TYR A 497 2.71 3.83 -15.80
CA TYR A 497 4.16 3.75 -15.62
C TYR A 497 4.53 3.26 -14.21
N ILE A 498 3.94 3.84 -13.17
CA ILE A 498 4.16 3.44 -11.77
C ILE A 498 3.70 2.00 -11.54
N ALA A 499 2.56 1.58 -12.10
CA ALA A 499 2.09 0.20 -12.01
C ALA A 499 3.10 -0.79 -12.62
N ASN A 500 3.63 -0.49 -13.82
CA ASN A 500 4.68 -1.28 -14.46
C ASN A 500 5.96 -1.28 -13.63
N TYR A 501 6.37 -0.12 -13.12
CA TYR A 501 7.56 0.01 -12.28
C TYR A 501 7.45 -0.86 -11.03
N CYS A 502 6.36 -0.75 -10.29
CA CYS A 502 6.12 -1.54 -9.09
C CYS A 502 6.10 -3.05 -9.38
N MET A 503 5.46 -3.48 -10.49
CA MET A 503 5.41 -4.89 -10.89
C MET A 503 6.81 -5.42 -11.22
N GLU A 504 7.53 -4.76 -12.10
CA GLU A 504 8.85 -5.22 -12.54
C GLU A 504 9.88 -5.17 -11.40
N ARG A 505 9.79 -4.17 -10.47
CA ARG A 505 10.61 -4.14 -9.25
C ARG A 505 10.28 -5.26 -8.29
N TYR A 506 8.99 -5.54 -8.09
CA TYR A 506 8.55 -6.65 -7.26
C TYR A 506 9.07 -8.00 -7.81
N LEU A 507 8.92 -8.22 -9.11
CA LEU A 507 9.41 -9.44 -9.77
C LEU A 507 10.94 -9.54 -9.72
N TYR A 508 11.66 -8.44 -9.99
CA TYR A 508 13.12 -8.42 -9.86
C TYR A 508 13.58 -8.85 -8.46
N LYS A 509 12.85 -8.42 -7.42
CA LYS A 509 13.24 -8.63 -6.04
C LYS A 509 12.77 -9.97 -5.47
N PHE A 510 11.56 -10.40 -5.79
CA PHE A 510 10.87 -11.48 -5.08
C PHE A 510 10.40 -12.64 -5.96
N SER A 511 10.53 -12.59 -7.29
CA SER A 511 10.18 -13.77 -8.09
C SER A 511 11.21 -14.89 -7.86
N ASN A 512 10.74 -16.14 -7.86
CA ASN A 512 11.61 -17.31 -7.71
C ASN A 512 12.70 -17.40 -8.80
N ALA A 513 12.50 -16.71 -9.92
CA ALA A 513 13.50 -16.57 -10.98
C ALA A 513 14.64 -15.61 -10.61
N SER A 514 14.41 -14.69 -9.67
CA SER A 514 15.37 -13.65 -9.23
C SER A 514 15.78 -13.77 -7.76
N LEU A 515 14.98 -14.47 -6.93
CA LEU A 515 15.50 -14.84 -5.63
C LEU A 515 16.78 -15.65 -5.90
N PRO A 516 17.97 -15.22 -5.35
CA PRO A 516 18.97 -16.24 -5.07
C PRO A 516 18.12 -17.28 -4.32
N GLN A 517 18.16 -18.56 -4.75
CA GLN A 517 17.79 -19.60 -3.80
C GLN A 517 18.49 -19.11 -2.54
N ILE A 518 17.68 -18.57 -1.60
CA ILE A 518 18.14 -18.53 -0.22
C ILE A 518 18.64 -19.93 -0.14
N GLN A 519 19.99 -20.11 -0.09
CA GLN A 519 20.50 -21.40 0.28
C GLN A 519 19.74 -21.59 1.55
N ALA A 520 18.59 -22.23 1.39
CA ALA A 520 17.72 -22.66 2.46
C ALA A 520 18.76 -23.23 3.34
N ASP A 521 19.13 -22.43 4.39
CA ASP A 521 20.28 -22.78 5.19
C ASP A 521 20.31 -24.24 5.06
N LYS A 522 21.40 -24.86 4.52
CA LYS A 522 21.41 -26.28 4.23
C LYS A 522 21.04 -27.09 5.47
N GLU A 523 20.46 -26.45 6.43
CA GLU A 523 19.66 -26.93 7.53
C GLU A 523 18.30 -27.35 6.96
N MET A 524 18.06 -28.64 7.01
CA MET A 524 16.79 -29.29 6.72
C MET A 524 15.59 -28.44 7.17
N PRO A 525 14.46 -28.49 6.44
CA PRO A 525 13.22 -27.86 6.88
C PRO A 525 12.94 -28.26 8.33
N THR A 526 12.55 -27.30 9.14
CA THR A 526 12.11 -27.50 10.52
C THR A 526 11.10 -28.65 10.56
N ALA A 527 11.22 -29.50 11.56
CA ALA A 527 10.35 -30.67 11.75
C ALA A 527 8.87 -30.31 11.48
N GLU A 528 8.14 -31.20 10.83
CA GLU A 528 6.72 -31.02 10.48
C GLU A 528 5.81 -30.78 11.69
N SER A 529 6.32 -30.95 12.91
CA SER A 529 5.61 -30.66 14.15
C SER A 529 5.93 -29.23 14.62
N ASN A 530 4.87 -28.41 14.80
CA ASN A 530 4.95 -27.09 15.39
C ASN A 530 5.47 -27.08 16.85
N PHE A 531 5.67 -28.25 17.45
CA PHE A 531 6.15 -28.45 18.82
C PHE A 531 7.17 -29.60 18.89
N PRO A 532 8.45 -29.36 18.54
CA PRO A 532 9.47 -30.40 18.66
C PRO A 532 9.60 -30.85 20.11
N ASN A 533 9.78 -32.15 20.29
CA ASN A 533 9.86 -32.79 21.60
C ASN A 533 11.07 -32.25 22.39
N ARG A 534 10.83 -31.62 23.52
CA ARG A 534 11.90 -31.20 24.45
C ARG A 534 12.29 -32.37 25.34
N ARG A 535 13.13 -33.25 24.82
CA ARG A 535 13.73 -34.33 25.61
C ARG A 535 15.25 -34.27 25.59
N ARG A 536 15.88 -34.84 26.58
CA ARG A 536 17.31 -35.10 26.58
C ARG A 536 17.63 -36.25 25.62
N LEU A 537 18.71 -36.13 24.82
CA LEU A 537 19.22 -37.23 24.02
C LEU A 537 19.79 -38.33 24.93
N SER A 538 19.62 -39.60 24.55
CA SER A 538 20.31 -40.73 25.18
C SER A 538 21.82 -40.65 24.90
N GLU A 539 22.62 -41.37 25.69
CA GLU A 539 24.07 -41.44 25.46
C GLU A 539 24.40 -42.04 24.10
N GLU A 540 23.63 -43.02 23.67
CA GLU A 540 23.79 -43.67 22.37
C GLU A 540 23.52 -42.71 21.23
N GLU A 541 22.44 -41.93 21.30
CA GLU A 541 22.11 -40.88 20.31
C GLU A 541 23.19 -39.80 20.28
N VAL A 542 23.72 -39.40 21.44
CA VAL A 542 24.80 -38.40 21.52
C VAL A 542 26.08 -38.94 20.88
N MET A 543 26.48 -40.20 21.21
CA MET A 543 27.70 -40.81 20.64
C MET A 543 27.58 -40.97 19.13
N GLU A 544 26.43 -41.44 18.64
CA GLU A 544 26.20 -41.61 17.22
C GLU A 544 26.33 -40.29 16.45
N TRP A 545 25.62 -39.24 16.89
CA TRP A 545 25.52 -38.01 16.15
C TRP A 545 26.65 -37.02 16.42
N TYR A 546 27.34 -37.12 17.55
CA TYR A 546 28.47 -36.27 17.87
C TYR A 546 29.64 -36.48 16.90
N SER A 547 29.95 -37.71 16.57
CA SER A 547 31.00 -38.04 15.60
C SER A 547 30.68 -37.65 14.17
N LYS A 548 29.40 -37.61 13.82
CA LYS A 548 28.92 -37.21 12.48
C LYS A 548 28.75 -35.71 12.32
N ARG A 549 28.78 -34.91 13.40
CA ARG A 549 28.60 -33.47 13.35
C ARG A 549 29.66 -32.79 12.52
N GLY A 550 29.24 -31.95 11.55
CA GLY A 550 30.11 -31.24 10.62
C GLY A 550 30.47 -32.00 9.35
N SER A 551 30.12 -33.30 9.25
CA SER A 551 30.23 -34.07 7.98
C SER A 551 29.04 -33.77 7.05
N ILE A 552 29.13 -34.28 5.83
CA ILE A 552 28.06 -34.14 4.82
C ILE A 552 27.43 -35.53 4.64
N ASP A 553 26.08 -35.61 4.61
CA ASP A 553 25.35 -36.84 4.35
C ASP A 553 25.37 -37.22 2.85
N GLU A 554 24.77 -38.36 2.52
CA GLU A 554 24.70 -38.87 1.14
C GLU A 554 23.90 -37.95 0.19
N GLU A 555 23.04 -37.10 0.74
CA GLU A 555 22.20 -36.14 -0.01
C GLU A 555 22.85 -34.76 -0.13
N GLY A 556 24.05 -34.55 0.44
CA GLY A 556 24.81 -33.30 0.38
C GLY A 556 24.48 -32.28 1.47
N HIS A 557 23.76 -32.67 2.55
CA HIS A 557 23.45 -31.79 3.66
C HIS A 557 24.53 -31.84 4.74
N VAL A 558 24.85 -30.67 5.31
CA VAL A 558 25.76 -30.59 6.46
C VAL A 558 25.03 -31.06 7.72
N ILE A 559 25.59 -32.05 8.42
CA ILE A 559 25.05 -32.58 9.68
C ILE A 559 25.33 -31.58 10.82
N GLY A 560 24.43 -30.62 11.00
CA GLY A 560 24.43 -29.62 12.07
C GLY A 560 23.43 -29.95 13.17
N TYR A 561 23.32 -29.08 14.18
CA TYR A 561 22.33 -29.23 15.26
C TYR A 561 20.89 -29.29 14.76
N GLY A 562 20.56 -28.50 13.72
CA GLY A 562 19.22 -28.49 13.10
C GLY A 562 18.90 -29.82 12.40
N TYR A 563 19.85 -30.34 11.63
CA TYR A 563 19.75 -31.63 10.96
C TYR A 563 19.47 -32.77 11.97
N ILE A 564 20.28 -32.82 13.06
CA ILE A 564 20.16 -33.85 14.10
C ILE A 564 18.81 -33.70 14.82
N ALA A 565 18.41 -32.47 15.13
CA ALA A 565 17.14 -32.19 15.78
C ALA A 565 15.94 -32.71 14.96
N HIS A 566 15.99 -32.47 13.63
CA HIS A 566 14.97 -32.97 12.71
C HIS A 566 14.94 -34.51 12.65
N ARG A 567 16.10 -35.15 12.48
CA ARG A 567 16.21 -36.63 12.39
C ARG A 567 15.72 -37.33 13.67
N LEU A 568 15.93 -36.72 14.83
CA LEU A 568 15.53 -37.27 16.13
C LEU A 568 14.16 -36.74 16.61
N ASN A 569 13.51 -35.89 15.84
CA ASN A 569 12.26 -35.20 16.21
C ASN A 569 12.32 -34.56 17.59
N VAL A 570 13.38 -33.81 17.85
CA VAL A 570 13.61 -33.08 19.10
C VAL A 570 13.91 -31.61 18.85
N ASP A 571 13.75 -30.78 19.90
CA ASP A 571 14.13 -29.38 19.84
C ASP A 571 15.66 -29.20 19.66
N LYS A 572 16.07 -28.26 18.84
CA LYS A 572 17.48 -27.94 18.52
C LYS A 572 18.32 -27.66 19.78
N ASP A 573 17.71 -26.99 20.78
CA ASP A 573 18.38 -26.73 22.04
C ASP A 573 18.58 -28.01 22.89
N SER A 574 17.71 -28.98 22.75
CA SER A 574 17.88 -30.30 23.36
C SER A 574 19.14 -31.00 22.84
N VAL A 575 19.38 -30.95 21.53
CA VAL A 575 20.61 -31.49 20.90
C VAL A 575 21.84 -30.72 21.39
N ARG A 576 21.82 -29.40 21.30
CA ARG A 576 22.93 -28.52 21.73
C ARG A 576 23.32 -28.74 23.19
N ASN A 577 22.32 -28.80 24.06
CA ASN A 577 22.55 -28.97 25.50
C ASN A 577 23.05 -30.40 25.85
N SER A 578 22.59 -31.41 25.11
CA SER A 578 23.06 -32.78 25.27
C SER A 578 24.53 -32.93 24.84
N PHE A 579 24.90 -32.32 23.71
CA PHE A 579 26.30 -32.31 23.25
C PHE A 579 27.23 -31.53 24.16
N LYS A 580 26.82 -30.37 24.66
CA LYS A 580 27.60 -29.59 25.64
C LYS A 580 27.87 -30.40 26.94
N ARG A 581 26.90 -31.21 27.39
CA ARG A 581 27.09 -32.05 28.56
C ARG A 581 28.08 -33.17 28.27
N PHE A 582 27.95 -33.80 27.12
CA PHE A 582 28.87 -34.85 26.67
C PHE A 582 30.30 -34.32 26.56
N GLU A 583 30.51 -33.15 25.92
CA GLU A 583 31.82 -32.51 25.87
C GLU A 583 32.39 -32.25 27.27
N LYS A 584 31.58 -31.73 28.20
CA LYS A 584 32.01 -31.42 29.55
C LYS A 584 32.39 -32.70 30.35
N THR A 585 31.75 -33.83 30.06
CA THR A 585 32.04 -35.08 30.76
C THR A 585 33.29 -35.76 30.22
N HIS A 586 33.59 -35.60 28.91
CA HIS A 586 34.71 -36.29 28.25
C HIS A 586 35.95 -35.43 28.07
N THR A 587 35.89 -34.13 28.38
CA THR A 587 37.07 -33.22 28.40
C THR A 587 37.74 -33.20 29.79
N GLN A 588 37.16 -33.84 30.83
CA GLN A 588 37.71 -33.89 32.19
C GLN A 588 38.36 -35.28 32.49
N SER A 589 38.38 -36.17 31.52
CA SER A 589 39.15 -37.43 31.51
C SER A 589 40.33 -37.27 30.52
#